data_79a71e87a676a2421966f96365354851
#
_entry.id   79a71e87a676a2421966f96365354851
#
_cell.length_a   1.000
_cell.length_b   1.000
_cell.length_c   1.000
_cell.angle_alpha   90.00
_cell.angle_beta   90.00
_cell.angle_gamma   90.00
#
_symmetry.space_group_name_H-M   'P 1'
#
loop_
_entity.id
_entity.type
_entity.pdbx_description
1 polymer ?
#
loop_
_entity_poly.entity_id
_entity_poly.type
_entity_poly.pdbx_seq_one_letter_code
_entity_poly.pdbx_strand_id
1 'polypeptide(L)'
;MNRVILFVSFLLIIWFFIPIYEKPRVLKNVLSEDECKHIQDTASKKLQTSTVSKNRDIDESIRKSETAWLKASEDPVVDKLIRKCVSMTDRPLRNCEDLQVLKYKPGGFYKPHQDAFPEDKNRRMYTFIFALNDEYEGGETEFPNIKKSYRLEKGDALFFNTLNNYECI
;
A
#
# COMPACT_ATOMS: atom_id res chain seq x y z
N MET A 1 24.43 23.73 -39.39
CA MET A 1 24.16 24.06 -37.99
C MET A 1 22.74 23.68 -37.49
N ASN A 2 21.72 23.62 -38.33
CA ASN A 2 20.34 23.42 -37.93
C ASN A 2 19.93 21.97 -37.57
N ARG A 3 20.69 20.95 -38.00
CA ARG A 3 20.34 19.54 -37.71
C ARG A 3 20.65 19.09 -36.27
N VAL A 4 21.66 19.68 -35.64
CA VAL A 4 22.06 19.33 -34.27
C VAL A 4 21.05 19.88 -33.24
N ILE A 5 20.52 21.08 -33.47
CA ILE A 5 19.54 21.73 -32.61
C ILE A 5 18.20 20.94 -32.58
N LEU A 6 17.76 20.42 -33.73
CA LEU A 6 16.55 19.61 -33.84
C LEU A 6 16.68 18.29 -33.07
N PHE A 7 17.86 17.66 -33.08
CA PHE A 7 18.10 16.39 -32.38
C PHE A 7 18.13 16.58 -30.86
N VAL A 8 18.74 17.67 -30.39
CA VAL A 8 18.77 17.99 -28.93
C VAL A 8 17.37 18.35 -28.43
N SER A 9 16.59 19.10 -29.21
CA SER A 9 15.20 19.43 -28.86
C SER A 9 14.31 18.18 -28.80
N PHE A 10 14.50 17.24 -29.72
CA PHE A 10 13.77 15.97 -29.73
C PHE A 10 14.13 15.09 -28.54
N LEU A 11 15.38 15.00 -28.13
CA LEU A 11 15.83 14.27 -26.95
C LEU A 11 15.32 14.91 -25.65
N LEU A 12 15.28 16.24 -25.57
CA LEU A 12 14.71 16.95 -24.42
C LEU A 12 13.20 16.71 -24.29
N ILE A 13 12.45 16.69 -25.39
CA ILE A 13 11.02 16.38 -25.39
C ILE A 13 10.78 14.94 -24.93
N ILE A 14 11.56 13.98 -25.41
CA ILE A 14 11.43 12.57 -24.95
C ILE A 14 11.70 12.46 -23.45
N TRP A 15 12.68 13.20 -22.93
CA TRP A 15 13.02 13.16 -21.51
C TRP A 15 11.87 13.67 -20.61
N PHE A 16 11.08 14.65 -21.07
CA PHE A 16 9.88 15.13 -20.38
C PHE A 16 8.73 14.12 -20.34
N PHE A 17 8.70 13.15 -21.24
CA PHE A 17 7.66 12.12 -21.33
C PHE A 17 8.08 10.78 -20.74
N ILE A 18 9.32 10.64 -20.21
CA ILE A 18 9.72 9.43 -19.47
C ILE A 18 9.03 9.46 -18.12
N PRO A 19 8.18 8.49 -17.81
CA PRO A 19 7.54 8.42 -16.51
C PRO A 19 8.59 8.26 -15.41
N ILE A 20 8.58 9.17 -14.44
CA ILE A 20 9.46 9.09 -13.28
C ILE A 20 8.78 8.19 -12.26
N TYR A 21 9.37 7.02 -12.04
CA TYR A 21 8.92 6.11 -10.99
C TYR A 21 9.32 6.65 -9.61
N GLU A 22 8.33 6.92 -8.77
CA GLU A 22 8.55 7.21 -7.36
C GLU A 22 8.72 5.91 -6.58
N LYS A 23 9.91 5.70 -6.03
CA LYS A 23 10.19 4.51 -5.21
C LYS A 23 9.33 4.49 -3.96
N PRO A 24 8.91 3.31 -3.47
CA PRO A 24 8.28 3.18 -2.17
C PRO A 24 9.17 3.81 -1.07
N ARG A 25 8.53 4.48 -0.11
CA ARG A 25 9.21 5.18 0.99
C ARG A 25 8.80 4.60 2.32
N VAL A 26 9.78 4.33 3.19
CA VAL A 26 9.51 3.96 4.58
C VAL A 26 9.35 5.25 5.39
N LEU A 27 8.22 5.38 6.04
CA LEU A 27 7.89 6.44 6.98
C LEU A 27 8.07 5.88 8.38
N LYS A 28 8.96 6.47 9.16
CA LYS A 28 9.29 5.99 10.51
C LYS A 28 8.30 6.51 11.56
N ASN A 29 7.96 5.66 12.52
CA ASN A 29 7.17 6.02 13.72
C ASN A 29 5.82 6.70 13.37
N VAL A 30 5.09 6.13 12.40
CA VAL A 30 3.77 6.64 12.01
C VAL A 30 2.73 6.34 13.06
N LEU A 31 2.82 5.16 13.69
CA LEU A 31 2.01 4.72 14.82
C LEU A 31 2.85 4.61 16.08
N SER A 32 2.27 4.95 17.22
CA SER A 32 2.86 4.62 18.52
C SER A 32 2.64 3.15 18.86
N GLU A 33 3.34 2.68 19.88
CA GLU A 33 3.19 1.32 20.39
C GLU A 33 1.76 1.03 20.87
N ASP A 34 1.16 1.98 21.60
CA ASP A 34 -0.21 1.90 22.06
C ASP A 34 -1.23 1.89 20.90
N GLU A 35 -1.01 2.70 19.87
CA GLU A 35 -1.85 2.71 18.65
C GLU A 35 -1.75 1.37 17.91
N CYS A 36 -0.56 0.81 17.76
CA CYS A 36 -0.37 -0.52 17.17
C CYS A 36 -1.12 -1.60 17.96
N LYS A 37 -0.97 -1.60 19.28
CA LYS A 37 -1.67 -2.54 20.18
C LYS A 37 -3.17 -2.39 20.08
N HIS A 38 -3.69 -1.15 20.13
CA HIS A 38 -5.13 -0.87 20.03
C HIS A 38 -5.72 -1.43 18.73
N ILE A 39 -5.06 -1.18 17.60
CA ILE A 39 -5.49 -1.67 16.28
C ILE A 39 -5.49 -3.20 16.25
N GLN A 40 -4.44 -3.85 16.78
CA GLN A 40 -4.36 -5.31 16.86
C GLN A 40 -5.50 -5.89 17.72
N ASP A 41 -5.70 -5.34 18.90
CA ASP A 41 -6.72 -5.82 19.85
C ASP A 41 -8.14 -5.67 19.26
N THR A 42 -8.40 -4.56 18.57
CA THR A 42 -9.69 -4.29 17.91
C THR A 42 -9.90 -5.22 16.71
N ALA A 43 -8.88 -5.39 15.88
CA ALA A 43 -8.96 -6.25 14.70
C ALA A 43 -9.10 -7.72 15.05
N SER A 44 -8.44 -8.18 16.13
CA SER A 44 -8.44 -9.60 16.55
C SER A 44 -9.84 -10.17 16.76
N LYS A 45 -10.80 -9.33 17.11
CA LYS A 45 -12.21 -9.69 17.34
C LYS A 45 -13.04 -9.82 16.06
N LYS A 46 -12.49 -9.36 14.93
CA LYS A 46 -13.20 -9.25 13.63
C LYS A 46 -12.52 -10.02 12.51
N LEU A 47 -11.42 -10.75 12.78
CA LEU A 47 -10.64 -11.46 11.77
C LEU A 47 -11.46 -12.56 11.11
N GLN A 48 -11.39 -12.62 9.77
CA GLN A 48 -11.99 -13.62 8.91
C GLN A 48 -10.99 -14.02 7.84
N THR A 49 -11.15 -15.21 7.24
CA THR A 49 -10.29 -15.62 6.09
C THR A 49 -10.33 -14.56 4.99
N SER A 50 -9.16 -14.19 4.50
CA SER A 50 -9.03 -13.17 3.43
C SER A 50 -9.57 -13.67 2.11
N THR A 51 -10.13 -12.76 1.33
CA THR A 51 -10.62 -13.01 -0.02
C THR A 51 -9.67 -12.42 -1.06
N VAL A 52 -9.69 -12.91 -2.30
CA VAL A 52 -8.74 -12.54 -3.37
C VAL A 52 -9.36 -11.76 -4.53
N SER A 53 -10.67 -11.65 -4.60
CA SER A 53 -11.35 -11.02 -5.74
C SER A 53 -12.48 -10.10 -5.28
N LYS A 54 -13.03 -9.32 -6.24
CA LYS A 54 -14.25 -8.55 -6.04
C LYS A 54 -15.46 -9.44 -5.68
N ASN A 55 -15.45 -10.68 -6.14
CA ASN A 55 -16.49 -11.67 -5.84
C ASN A 55 -16.33 -12.26 -4.43
N ARG A 56 -15.30 -11.85 -3.70
CA ARG A 56 -14.97 -12.37 -2.36
C ARG A 56 -14.67 -13.86 -2.34
N ASP A 57 -14.07 -14.37 -3.40
CA ASP A 57 -13.62 -15.75 -3.47
C ASP A 57 -12.46 -15.98 -2.50
N ILE A 58 -12.42 -17.18 -1.90
CA ILE A 58 -11.30 -17.62 -1.08
C ILE A 58 -10.43 -18.52 -1.95
N ASP A 59 -9.17 -18.14 -2.13
CA ASP A 59 -8.16 -18.94 -2.82
C ASP A 59 -6.85 -18.90 -2.05
N GLU A 60 -6.63 -19.90 -1.21
CA GLU A 60 -5.42 -20.02 -0.39
C GLU A 60 -4.16 -20.28 -1.21
N SER A 61 -4.26 -20.61 -2.50
CA SER A 61 -3.11 -20.70 -3.39
C SER A 61 -2.57 -19.32 -3.82
N ILE A 62 -3.41 -18.27 -3.72
CA ILE A 62 -3.08 -16.88 -4.04
C ILE A 62 -2.82 -16.08 -2.78
N ARG A 63 -3.67 -16.24 -1.75
CA ARG A 63 -3.58 -15.47 -0.51
C ARG A 63 -3.95 -16.34 0.70
N LYS A 64 -3.03 -16.44 1.65
CA LYS A 64 -3.22 -17.18 2.90
C LYS A 64 -3.04 -16.24 4.08
N SER A 65 -4.11 -15.60 4.49
CA SER A 65 -4.17 -14.62 5.58
C SER A 65 -5.57 -14.51 6.18
N GLU A 66 -5.67 -13.77 7.28
CA GLU A 66 -6.93 -13.33 7.88
C GLU A 66 -7.04 -11.81 7.73
N THR A 67 -8.25 -11.29 7.56
CA THR A 67 -8.54 -9.86 7.35
C THR A 67 -9.60 -9.38 8.33
N ALA A 68 -9.39 -8.18 8.88
CA ALA A 68 -10.43 -7.40 9.56
C ALA A 68 -10.50 -6.01 8.95
N TRP A 69 -11.71 -5.43 8.90
CA TRP A 69 -11.92 -4.06 8.45
C TRP A 69 -12.34 -3.19 9.63
N LEU A 70 -11.64 -2.08 9.85
CA LEU A 70 -11.90 -1.11 10.90
C LEU A 70 -12.29 0.23 10.28
N LYS A 71 -13.45 0.73 10.70
CA LYS A 71 -13.99 1.99 10.16
C LYS A 71 -13.52 3.18 10.99
N ALA A 72 -13.12 4.25 10.31
CA ALA A 72 -12.78 5.52 10.95
C ALA A 72 -13.95 6.10 11.79
N SER A 73 -15.20 5.88 11.34
CA SER A 73 -16.39 6.36 12.05
C SER A 73 -16.67 5.63 13.38
N GLU A 74 -16.04 4.47 13.61
CA GLU A 74 -16.27 3.63 14.78
C GLU A 74 -15.08 3.66 15.77
N ASP A 75 -13.92 4.20 15.34
CA ASP A 75 -12.68 4.14 16.13
C ASP A 75 -11.85 5.41 15.95
N PRO A 76 -11.66 6.22 17.01
CA PRO A 76 -10.92 7.49 16.92
C PRO A 76 -9.43 7.31 16.62
N VAL A 77 -8.81 6.17 16.96
CA VAL A 77 -7.39 5.88 16.62
C VAL A 77 -7.30 5.63 15.12
N VAL A 78 -8.23 4.88 14.55
CA VAL A 78 -8.32 4.65 13.11
C VAL A 78 -8.61 5.95 12.36
N ASP A 79 -9.55 6.79 12.82
CA ASP A 79 -9.84 8.09 12.20
C ASP A 79 -8.60 9.00 12.18
N LYS A 80 -7.89 9.09 13.31
CA LYS A 80 -6.64 9.86 13.41
C LYS A 80 -5.58 9.36 12.42
N LEU A 81 -5.41 8.04 12.31
CA LEU A 81 -4.47 7.43 11.37
C LEU A 81 -4.83 7.74 9.92
N ILE A 82 -6.08 7.54 9.54
CA ILE A 82 -6.58 7.80 8.18
C ILE A 82 -6.38 9.27 7.82
N ARG A 83 -6.72 10.21 8.71
CA ARG A 83 -6.49 11.66 8.47
C ARG A 83 -5.01 11.97 8.31
N LYS A 84 -4.13 11.35 9.09
CA LYS A 84 -2.68 11.50 8.97
C LYS A 84 -2.20 11.02 7.59
N CYS A 85 -2.68 9.86 7.11
CA CYS A 85 -2.33 9.35 5.78
C CYS A 85 -2.84 10.27 4.67
N VAL A 86 -4.09 10.68 4.74
CA VAL A 86 -4.70 11.56 3.74
C VAL A 86 -3.97 12.90 3.63
N SER A 87 -3.48 13.47 4.76
CA SER A 87 -2.70 14.71 4.75
C SER A 87 -1.37 14.62 4.00
N MET A 88 -0.88 13.40 3.74
CA MET A 88 0.33 13.14 2.96
C MET A 88 0.05 12.91 1.46
N THR A 89 -1.21 13.03 1.04
CA THR A 89 -1.66 12.81 -0.34
C THR A 89 -2.38 14.04 -0.88
N ASP A 90 -2.67 14.05 -2.17
CA ASP A 90 -3.47 15.07 -2.84
C ASP A 90 -4.98 14.70 -2.91
N ARG A 91 -5.41 13.67 -2.15
CA ARG A 91 -6.77 13.15 -2.20
C ARG A 91 -7.60 13.55 -0.99
N PRO A 92 -8.91 13.81 -1.18
CA PRO A 92 -9.78 14.13 -0.06
C PRO A 92 -10.12 12.90 0.78
N LEU A 93 -10.40 13.12 2.07
CA LEU A 93 -10.70 12.06 3.05
C LEU A 93 -11.82 11.09 2.58
N ARG A 94 -12.83 11.60 1.86
CA ARG A 94 -13.93 10.77 1.33
C ARG A 94 -13.50 9.68 0.34
N ASN A 95 -12.27 9.77 -0.18
CA ASN A 95 -11.70 8.77 -1.11
C ASN A 95 -10.87 7.71 -0.39
N CYS A 96 -10.70 7.83 0.92
CA CYS A 96 -9.96 6.84 1.69
C CYS A 96 -10.86 5.62 1.98
N GLU A 97 -10.29 4.43 1.83
CA GLU A 97 -10.93 3.19 2.25
C GLU A 97 -10.84 3.03 3.77
N ASP A 98 -11.70 2.17 4.34
CA ASP A 98 -11.56 1.72 5.72
C ASP A 98 -10.22 1.03 5.94
N LEU A 99 -9.72 1.02 7.17
CA LEU A 99 -8.45 0.37 7.48
C LEU A 99 -8.57 -1.15 7.38
N GLN A 100 -7.84 -1.75 6.46
CA GLN A 100 -7.72 -3.20 6.34
C GLN A 100 -6.57 -3.68 7.23
N VAL A 101 -6.88 -4.50 8.22
CA VAL A 101 -5.88 -5.16 9.07
C VAL A 101 -5.71 -6.60 8.61
N LEU A 102 -4.47 -7.01 8.35
CA LEU A 102 -4.11 -8.33 7.86
C LEU A 102 -3.31 -9.08 8.91
N LYS A 103 -3.63 -10.36 9.10
CA LYS A 103 -2.87 -11.27 9.94
C LYS A 103 -2.37 -12.45 9.11
N TYR A 104 -1.06 -12.60 9.07
CA TYR A 104 -0.39 -13.75 8.48
C TYR A 104 0.10 -14.67 9.61
N LYS A 105 -0.18 -15.95 9.49
CA LYS A 105 0.39 -17.02 10.33
C LYS A 105 1.69 -17.53 9.67
N PRO A 106 2.54 -18.29 10.37
CA PRO A 106 3.69 -18.93 9.75
C PRO A 106 3.29 -19.68 8.46
N GLY A 107 4.01 -19.42 7.37
CA GLY A 107 3.69 -19.92 6.03
C GLY A 107 2.52 -19.20 5.33
N GLY A 108 2.01 -18.10 5.90
CA GLY A 108 1.05 -17.22 5.25
C GLY A 108 1.72 -16.32 4.23
N PHE A 109 1.00 -15.97 3.17
CA PHE A 109 1.51 -15.13 2.09
C PHE A 109 0.38 -14.46 1.30
N TYR A 110 0.75 -13.50 0.48
CA TYR A 110 -0.03 -13.00 -0.63
C TYR A 110 0.89 -12.87 -1.84
N LYS A 111 0.52 -13.53 -2.95
CA LYS A 111 1.31 -13.49 -4.18
C LYS A 111 1.41 -12.06 -4.74
N PRO A 112 2.43 -11.78 -5.58
CA PRO A 112 2.53 -10.50 -6.27
C PRO A 112 1.22 -10.15 -7.00
N HIS A 113 0.72 -8.95 -6.77
CA HIS A 113 -0.53 -8.45 -7.30
C HIS A 113 -0.45 -6.93 -7.46
N GLN A 114 -1.45 -6.37 -8.10
CA GLN A 114 -1.61 -4.92 -8.24
C GLN A 114 -2.69 -4.43 -7.27
N ASP A 115 -2.42 -3.38 -6.53
CA ASP A 115 -3.41 -2.74 -5.66
C ASP A 115 -4.47 -1.94 -6.45
N ALA A 116 -4.10 -1.45 -7.64
CA ALA A 116 -4.99 -0.74 -8.53
C ALA A 116 -5.39 -1.63 -9.71
N PHE A 117 -6.70 -1.80 -9.90
CA PHE A 117 -7.22 -2.50 -11.08
C PHE A 117 -7.50 -1.50 -12.20
N PRO A 118 -6.96 -1.68 -13.42
CA PRO A 118 -7.14 -0.76 -14.54
C PRO A 118 -8.61 -0.50 -14.90
N GLU A 119 -9.47 -1.50 -14.70
CA GLU A 119 -10.91 -1.44 -15.02
C GLU A 119 -11.72 -0.66 -13.97
N ASP A 120 -11.14 -0.37 -12.80
CA ASP A 120 -11.86 0.30 -11.73
C ASP A 120 -12.00 1.81 -12.01
N LYS A 121 -13.24 2.30 -11.96
CA LYS A 121 -13.50 3.73 -12.02
C LYS A 121 -12.88 4.50 -10.84
N ASN A 122 -12.82 3.84 -9.67
CA ASN A 122 -12.20 4.35 -8.45
C ASN A 122 -10.92 3.57 -8.17
N ARG A 123 -9.83 3.95 -8.83
CA ARG A 123 -8.53 3.29 -8.65
C ARG A 123 -7.89 3.74 -7.34
N ARG A 124 -7.26 2.79 -6.64
CA ARG A 124 -6.32 3.13 -5.56
C ARG A 124 -5.14 3.88 -6.17
N MET A 125 -4.86 5.07 -5.67
CA MET A 125 -3.75 5.90 -6.13
C MET A 125 -2.53 5.76 -5.22
N TYR A 126 -2.78 5.51 -3.94
CA TYR A 126 -1.79 5.42 -2.89
C TYR A 126 -2.08 4.23 -2.00
N THR A 127 -1.02 3.56 -1.56
CA THR A 127 -1.11 2.51 -0.54
C THR A 127 -0.18 2.86 0.63
N PHE A 128 -0.69 2.66 1.83
CA PHE A 128 0.07 2.67 3.08
C PHE A 128 -0.01 1.28 3.70
N ILE A 129 1.12 0.67 3.98
CA ILE A 129 1.22 -0.60 4.72
C ILE A 129 1.89 -0.31 6.06
N PHE A 130 1.24 -0.62 7.16
CA PHE A 130 1.75 -0.40 8.52
C PHE A 130 2.22 -1.70 9.14
N ALA A 131 3.39 -1.71 9.78
CA ALA A 131 3.78 -2.80 10.64
C ALA A 131 3.21 -2.60 12.04
N LEU A 132 2.29 -3.45 12.44
CA LEU A 132 1.72 -3.43 13.79
C LEU A 132 2.56 -4.21 14.80
N ASN A 133 3.46 -5.08 14.32
CA ASN A 133 4.48 -5.80 15.09
C ASN A 133 5.73 -6.02 14.23
N ASP A 134 6.83 -6.44 14.83
CA ASP A 134 8.12 -6.73 14.17
C ASP A 134 8.76 -8.05 14.65
N GLU A 135 8.10 -8.75 15.56
CA GLU A 135 8.51 -10.05 16.10
C GLU A 135 8.12 -11.18 15.14
N TYR A 136 8.71 -11.19 13.91
CA TYR A 136 8.47 -12.22 12.89
C TYR A 136 9.71 -12.40 11.99
N GLU A 137 9.79 -13.56 11.33
CA GLU A 137 10.76 -13.84 10.28
C GLU A 137 10.04 -13.88 8.93
N GLY A 138 10.69 -13.35 7.87
CA GLY A 138 10.06 -13.17 6.57
C GLY A 138 9.02 -12.04 6.58
N GLY A 139 8.01 -12.11 5.73
CA GLY A 139 6.88 -11.18 5.70
C GLY A 139 7.21 -9.80 5.14
N GLU A 140 8.31 -9.68 4.41
CA GLU A 140 8.69 -8.47 3.69
C GLU A 140 7.65 -8.14 2.61
N THR A 141 7.47 -6.86 2.35
CA THR A 141 6.75 -6.39 1.15
C THR A 141 7.73 -6.30 0.00
N GLU A 142 7.51 -7.12 -1.02
CA GLU A 142 8.39 -7.21 -2.18
C GLU A 142 7.80 -6.51 -3.39
N PHE A 143 8.65 -5.83 -4.15
CA PHE A 143 8.36 -5.23 -5.45
C PHE A 143 9.24 -5.87 -6.51
N PRO A 144 8.81 -6.99 -7.13
CA PRO A 144 9.65 -7.77 -8.06
C PRO A 144 10.14 -6.94 -9.25
N ASN A 145 9.31 -6.06 -9.81
CA ASN A 145 9.65 -5.25 -11.00
C ASN A 145 10.82 -4.30 -10.76
N ILE A 146 11.01 -3.83 -9.53
CA ILE A 146 12.14 -2.96 -9.16
C ILE A 146 13.17 -3.66 -8.30
N LYS A 147 13.01 -4.97 -8.06
CA LYS A 147 13.91 -5.81 -7.26
C LYS A 147 14.19 -5.21 -5.87
N LYS A 148 13.13 -4.77 -5.19
CA LYS A 148 13.18 -4.21 -3.83
C LYS A 148 12.31 -5.02 -2.88
N SER A 149 12.79 -5.14 -1.65
CA SER A 149 12.11 -5.76 -0.53
C SER A 149 12.17 -4.81 0.67
N TYR A 150 11.08 -4.69 1.40
CA TYR A 150 10.95 -3.80 2.54
C TYR A 150 10.49 -4.58 3.77
N ARG A 151 11.34 -4.60 4.80
CA ARG A 151 10.96 -5.01 6.15
C ARG A 151 10.71 -3.77 6.98
N LEU A 152 9.58 -3.73 7.66
CA LEU A 152 9.19 -2.61 8.52
C LEU A 152 9.41 -2.98 9.98
N GLU A 153 9.77 -1.99 10.78
CA GLU A 153 9.73 -2.06 12.23
C GLU A 153 8.33 -1.67 12.73
N LYS A 154 7.96 -2.11 13.93
CA LYS A 154 6.67 -1.79 14.56
C LYS A 154 6.45 -0.27 14.59
N GLY A 155 5.29 0.16 14.11
CA GLY A 155 4.91 1.57 14.00
C GLY A 155 5.34 2.27 12.73
N ASP A 156 6.17 1.64 11.89
CA ASP A 156 6.55 2.17 10.58
C ASP A 156 5.44 1.98 9.54
N ALA A 157 5.51 2.78 8.48
CA ALA A 157 4.67 2.61 7.31
C ALA A 157 5.50 2.56 6.02
N LEU A 158 5.10 1.72 5.08
CA LEU A 158 5.54 1.78 3.69
C LEU A 158 4.48 2.53 2.88
N PHE A 159 4.90 3.59 2.20
CA PHE A 159 4.06 4.42 1.35
C PHE A 159 4.51 4.34 -0.09
N PHE A 160 3.57 4.12 -1.01
CA PHE A 160 3.86 4.10 -2.43
C PHE A 160 2.64 4.48 -3.28
N ASN A 161 2.95 4.97 -4.49
CA ASN A 161 1.96 5.18 -5.55
C ASN A 161 1.67 3.84 -6.22
N THR A 162 0.40 3.49 -6.36
CA THR A 162 -0.03 2.25 -7.03
C THR A 162 -0.06 2.40 -8.55
N LEU A 163 -0.12 3.64 -9.03
CA LEU A 163 -0.06 3.98 -10.45
C LEU A 163 1.20 4.80 -10.71
N ASN A 164 2.06 4.32 -11.55
CA ASN A 164 3.17 5.10 -12.08
C ASN A 164 2.81 5.53 -13.50
N ASN A 165 2.34 6.76 -13.66
CA ASN A 165 2.09 7.44 -14.94
C ASN A 165 1.43 6.61 -16.06
N TYR A 166 0.75 5.49 -15.76
CA TYR A 166 0.03 4.57 -16.66
C TYR A 166 0.32 3.07 -16.41
N GLU A 167 1.28 2.71 -15.57
CA GLU A 167 1.53 1.30 -15.21
C GLU A 167 1.15 1.05 -13.75
N CYS A 168 0.39 -0.01 -13.52
CA CYS A 168 0.17 -0.54 -12.18
C CYS A 168 1.43 -1.27 -11.72
N ILE A 169 1.88 -0.96 -10.54
CA ILE A 169 3.00 -1.65 -9.88
C ILE A 169 2.44 -2.75 -9.00
#